data_29ebbceef78cbde01b2701003f2a9b87
#
_entry.id   29ebbceef78cbde01b2701003f2a9b87
#
_cell.length_a   1.000
_cell.length_b   1.000
_cell.length_c   1.000
_cell.angle_alpha   90.00
_cell.angle_beta   90.00
_cell.angle_gamma   90.00
#
_symmetry.space_group_name_H-M   'P 1'
#
loop_
_entity.id
_entity.type
_entity.pdbx_description
1 polymer ?
#
loop_
_entity_poly.entity_id
_entity_poly.type
_entity_poly.pdbx_seq_one_letter_code
_entity_poly.pdbx_strand_id
1 'polypeptide(L)'
;VKSAVSRVVAAVSVVVALGGSAACGGSGDDDAGKSAKPTRSAKPHASEGPSKLEKAALTAADVKGYKVEEPDDSAAPPAGKPSRAECGPLAAMLGAGGGAGAGTDTPEKAKSHVGRVLTPADDKGSTTTDVGLSAYAETDAEQAMADLRTALRSKKCAAFRVGEQRYLGVRSLSAPDKGDEAVSYKLAHRRGEYVTRESVTVVRSGSTLAVFGASNLYDPEGVQRDRDAEKDGMDGSGTPTADQDPKVDPRIVDAQLDKV
;
A
#
# COMPACT_ATOMS: atom_id res chain seq x y z
N VAL A 1 -30.15 37.23 -7.74
CA VAL A 1 -29.25 37.76 -6.71
C VAL A 1 -27.87 37.27 -7.03
N LYS A 2 -26.98 38.18 -7.50
CA LYS A 2 -25.58 37.85 -7.90
C LYS A 2 -24.70 37.99 -6.66
N SER A 3 -24.09 36.91 -6.19
CA SER A 3 -23.06 36.96 -5.15
C SER A 3 -21.67 36.86 -5.79
N ALA A 4 -20.88 37.90 -5.63
CA ALA A 4 -19.47 37.95 -6.04
C ALA A 4 -18.60 37.29 -4.98
N VAL A 5 -17.79 36.34 -5.38
CA VAL A 5 -16.79 35.69 -4.52
C VAL A 5 -15.42 36.35 -4.77
N SER A 6 -14.97 37.10 -3.75
CA SER A 6 -13.62 37.72 -3.71
C SER A 6 -12.53 36.65 -3.53
N ARG A 7 -11.58 36.59 -4.47
CA ARG A 7 -10.37 35.78 -4.34
C ARG A 7 -9.30 36.61 -3.63
N VAL A 8 -8.87 36.15 -2.46
CA VAL A 8 -7.68 36.67 -1.76
C VAL A 8 -6.50 35.82 -2.18
N VAL A 9 -5.53 36.43 -2.85
CA VAL A 9 -4.24 35.82 -3.18
C VAL A 9 -3.27 36.22 -2.07
N ALA A 10 -2.81 35.25 -1.29
CA ALA A 10 -1.74 35.45 -0.31
C ALA A 10 -0.40 35.06 -0.96
N ALA A 11 0.48 36.05 -1.14
CA ALA A 11 1.85 35.84 -1.58
C ALA A 11 2.73 35.48 -0.38
N VAL A 12 3.38 34.31 -0.42
CA VAL A 12 4.36 33.89 0.57
C VAL A 12 5.75 34.16 0.02
N SER A 13 6.49 35.07 0.65
CA SER A 13 7.87 35.40 0.34
C SER A 13 8.83 34.44 1.06
N VAL A 14 9.63 33.70 0.30
CA VAL A 14 10.71 32.84 0.83
C VAL A 14 11.98 33.68 0.96
N VAL A 15 12.48 33.81 2.18
CA VAL A 15 13.80 34.41 2.49
C VAL A 15 14.82 33.28 2.57
N VAL A 16 15.77 33.25 1.65
CA VAL A 16 16.93 32.35 1.68
C VAL A 16 18.06 33.07 2.40
N ALA A 17 18.44 32.56 3.57
CA ALA A 17 19.61 33.00 4.31
C ALA A 17 20.80 32.08 4.02
N LEU A 18 21.78 32.60 3.29
CA LEU A 18 23.09 31.98 3.07
C LEU A 18 24.02 32.38 4.22
N GLY A 19 24.30 31.45 5.12
CA GLY A 19 25.28 31.57 6.20
C GLY A 19 26.55 30.81 5.88
N GLY A 20 27.62 31.51 5.51
CA GLY A 20 28.96 30.96 5.38
C GLY A 20 29.66 30.87 6.72
N SER A 21 30.37 29.80 6.98
CA SER A 21 31.25 29.65 8.14
C SER A 21 32.67 29.34 7.70
N ALA A 22 33.56 30.31 8.00
CA ALA A 22 35.00 30.24 7.84
C ALA A 22 35.61 29.43 8.99
N ALA A 23 36.57 28.57 8.67
CA ALA A 23 37.44 27.89 9.60
C ALA A 23 38.59 28.81 10.08
N CYS A 24 38.96 28.72 11.35
CA CYS A 24 40.29 29.07 11.80
C CYS A 24 40.70 28.23 13.00
N GLY A 25 41.91 27.68 12.93
CA GLY A 25 42.52 26.86 13.93
C GLY A 25 43.18 27.69 15.08
N GLY A 26 43.53 27.01 16.15
CA GLY A 26 44.31 27.53 17.28
C GLY A 26 44.64 26.41 18.25
N SER A 27 45.95 26.13 18.37
CA SER A 27 46.53 25.23 19.38
C SER A 27 46.55 25.88 20.74
N GLY A 28 46.47 25.11 21.83
CA GLY A 28 46.70 25.55 23.19
C GLY A 28 46.39 24.43 24.21
N ASP A 29 47.41 24.09 24.94
CA ASP A 29 47.53 22.97 25.91
C ASP A 29 46.73 23.18 27.22
N ASP A 30 46.60 22.05 27.88
CA ASP A 30 46.47 21.74 29.32
C ASP A 30 45.13 21.80 30.05
N ASP A 31 44.90 20.65 30.62
CA ASP A 31 44.45 20.22 31.97
C ASP A 31 42.99 19.86 32.27
N ALA A 32 42.94 18.63 32.70
CA ALA A 32 42.06 17.96 33.70
C ALA A 32 40.51 18.04 33.64
N GLY A 33 39.94 16.89 33.33
CA GLY A 33 38.89 16.35 34.20
C GLY A 33 37.44 16.55 33.78
N LYS A 34 36.88 15.51 33.20
CA LYS A 34 35.61 14.83 33.50
C LYS A 34 34.93 14.27 32.24
N SER A 35 34.67 12.97 32.32
CA SER A 35 33.94 12.18 31.36
C SER A 35 32.70 12.86 30.77
N ALA A 36 32.74 13.20 29.49
CA ALA A 36 31.59 13.44 28.68
C ALA A 36 31.51 12.31 27.64
N LYS A 37 30.42 11.56 27.70
CA LYS A 37 30.02 10.48 26.79
C LYS A 37 30.01 11.03 25.36
N PRO A 38 30.67 10.40 24.38
CA PRO A 38 30.63 10.91 23.01
C PRO A 38 29.23 10.72 22.44
N THR A 39 28.57 11.84 22.17
CA THR A 39 27.39 11.88 21.32
C THR A 39 27.82 11.40 19.95
N ARG A 40 27.35 10.24 19.55
CA ARG A 40 27.50 9.74 18.16
C ARG A 40 26.85 10.76 17.23
N SER A 41 27.66 11.55 16.55
CA SER A 41 27.24 12.29 15.38
C SER A 41 26.64 11.30 14.37
N ALA A 42 25.37 11.45 14.08
CA ALA A 42 24.71 10.72 13.00
C ALA A 42 25.45 11.10 11.69
N LYS A 43 26.14 10.12 11.12
CA LYS A 43 26.73 10.24 9.79
C LYS A 43 25.59 10.54 8.81
N PRO A 44 25.68 11.54 7.94
CA PRO A 44 24.68 11.75 6.90
C PRO A 44 24.62 10.45 6.08
N HIS A 45 23.45 9.85 5.97
CA HIS A 45 23.24 8.77 5.01
C HIS A 45 23.53 9.34 3.64
N ALA A 46 24.63 8.89 3.05
CA ALA A 46 24.85 9.05 1.63
C ALA A 46 23.62 8.49 0.91
N SER A 47 23.07 9.23 -0.04
CA SER A 47 21.98 8.82 -0.91
C SER A 47 22.45 7.57 -1.66
N GLU A 48 22.20 6.38 -1.09
CA GLU A 48 22.36 5.12 -1.82
C GLU A 48 21.35 5.16 -2.97
N GLY A 49 21.81 4.82 -4.17
CA GLY A 49 20.94 4.76 -5.35
C GLY A 49 19.76 3.80 -5.11
N PRO A 50 18.72 3.81 -5.96
CA PRO A 50 17.50 3.05 -5.74
C PRO A 50 17.78 1.59 -5.40
N SER A 51 17.10 1.08 -4.38
CA SER A 51 17.26 -0.31 -3.91
C SER A 51 16.96 -1.32 -5.04
N LYS A 52 17.38 -2.56 -4.88
CA LYS A 52 17.06 -3.62 -5.86
C LYS A 52 15.53 -3.76 -6.06
N LEU A 53 14.76 -3.67 -4.98
CA LEU A 53 13.28 -3.72 -5.04
C LEU A 53 12.70 -2.49 -5.77
N GLU A 54 13.26 -1.31 -5.55
CA GLU A 54 12.80 -0.09 -6.21
C GLU A 54 12.94 -0.19 -7.73
N LYS A 55 14.02 -0.80 -8.21
CA LYS A 55 14.24 -1.07 -9.65
C LYS A 55 13.30 -2.14 -10.21
N ALA A 56 12.87 -3.07 -9.35
CA ALA A 56 11.92 -4.11 -9.70
C ALA A 56 10.45 -3.64 -9.60
N ALA A 57 10.17 -2.53 -8.93
CA ALA A 57 8.82 -1.99 -8.83
C ALA A 57 8.27 -1.58 -10.20
N LEU A 58 6.95 -1.70 -10.37
CA LEU A 58 6.26 -1.29 -11.60
C LEU A 58 6.36 0.22 -11.84
N THR A 59 6.40 0.57 -13.11
CA THR A 59 6.30 1.95 -13.60
C THR A 59 5.17 2.03 -14.64
N ALA A 60 4.75 3.22 -15.01
CA ALA A 60 3.72 3.43 -16.04
C ALA A 60 4.11 2.84 -17.42
N ALA A 61 5.41 2.63 -17.67
CA ALA A 61 5.88 2.02 -18.91
C ALA A 61 5.66 0.49 -18.94
N ASP A 62 5.58 -0.15 -17.77
CA ASP A 62 5.44 -1.60 -17.65
C ASP A 62 4.00 -2.07 -17.86
N VAL A 63 3.00 -1.24 -17.53
CA VAL A 63 1.57 -1.62 -17.60
C VAL A 63 0.75 -0.57 -18.34
N LYS A 64 0.50 -0.82 -19.62
CA LYS A 64 -0.30 0.09 -20.46
C LYS A 64 -1.75 0.20 -19.96
N GLY A 65 -2.28 1.43 -19.95
CA GLY A 65 -3.66 1.71 -19.54
C GLY A 65 -3.82 1.93 -18.04
N TYR A 66 -2.71 2.05 -17.30
CA TYR A 66 -2.70 2.38 -15.88
C TYR A 66 -1.82 3.61 -15.60
N LYS A 67 -2.27 4.44 -14.67
CA LYS A 67 -1.42 5.37 -13.94
C LYS A 67 -0.75 4.58 -12.82
N VAL A 68 0.54 4.77 -12.62
CA VAL A 68 1.32 4.10 -11.57
C VAL A 68 1.94 5.16 -10.68
N GLU A 69 1.60 5.16 -9.42
CA GLU A 69 2.00 6.16 -8.44
C GLU A 69 2.59 5.49 -7.20
N GLU A 70 3.33 6.23 -6.42
CA GLU A 70 3.73 5.79 -5.08
C GLU A 70 2.53 5.86 -4.14
N PRO A 71 2.45 4.98 -3.13
CA PRO A 71 1.38 5.05 -2.14
C PRO A 71 1.38 6.39 -1.41
N ASP A 72 0.20 6.94 -1.15
CA ASP A 72 0.06 8.15 -0.34
C ASP A 72 0.16 7.77 1.15
N ASP A 73 1.10 8.37 1.87
CA ASP A 73 1.31 8.18 3.31
C ASP A 73 0.07 8.50 4.16
N SER A 74 -0.85 9.33 3.64
CA SER A 74 -2.10 9.68 4.33
C SER A 74 -3.11 8.54 4.37
N ALA A 75 -2.94 7.53 3.54
CA ALA A 75 -3.82 6.38 3.39
C ALA A 75 -3.35 5.14 4.19
N ALA A 76 -2.53 5.35 5.23
CA ALA A 76 -1.98 4.27 6.06
C ALA A 76 -3.05 3.27 6.58
N PRO A 77 -2.75 1.96 6.63
CA PRO A 77 -3.65 0.97 7.21
C PRO A 77 -3.97 1.30 8.66
N PRO A 78 -5.09 0.77 9.18
CA PRO A 78 -5.37 0.89 10.59
C PRO A 78 -4.17 0.35 11.38
N ALA A 79 -3.49 1.24 12.10
CA ALA A 79 -2.41 0.84 12.97
C ALA A 79 -2.96 -0.09 14.07
N GLY A 80 -2.28 -1.21 14.33
CA GLY A 80 -2.64 -2.06 15.44
C GLY A 80 -2.43 -3.56 15.17
N LYS A 81 -2.47 -4.31 16.26
CA LYS A 81 -2.41 -5.77 16.18
C LYS A 81 -3.78 -6.33 15.81
N PRO A 82 -3.84 -7.43 15.06
CA PRO A 82 -5.11 -8.10 14.80
C PRO A 82 -5.74 -8.59 16.10
N SER A 83 -7.06 -8.51 16.19
CA SER A 83 -7.83 -8.94 17.38
C SER A 83 -7.63 -10.43 17.74
N ARG A 84 -7.08 -11.19 16.81
CA ARG A 84 -6.72 -12.61 16.94
C ARG A 84 -5.36 -12.83 16.31
N ALA A 85 -4.42 -13.35 17.08
CA ALA A 85 -3.04 -13.54 16.62
C ALA A 85 -2.96 -14.47 15.39
N GLU A 86 -3.82 -15.50 15.33
CA GLU A 86 -3.89 -16.42 14.19
C GLU A 86 -4.28 -15.75 12.86
N CYS A 87 -4.88 -14.54 12.89
CA CYS A 87 -5.23 -13.76 11.70
C CYS A 87 -4.16 -12.71 11.32
N GLY A 88 -3.05 -12.70 12.07
CA GLY A 88 -1.90 -11.82 11.81
C GLY A 88 -1.39 -11.87 10.37
N PRO A 89 -1.20 -13.06 9.79
CA PRO A 89 -0.74 -13.18 8.41
C PRO A 89 -1.66 -12.49 7.38
N LEU A 90 -2.99 -12.52 7.59
CA LEU A 90 -3.94 -11.80 6.73
C LEU A 90 -3.82 -10.29 6.90
N ALA A 91 -3.70 -9.82 8.16
CA ALA A 91 -3.54 -8.40 8.45
C ALA A 91 -2.24 -7.84 7.86
N ALA A 92 -1.15 -8.60 7.90
CA ALA A 92 0.14 -8.22 7.35
C ALA A 92 0.09 -8.01 5.82
N MET A 93 -0.69 -8.80 5.10
CA MET A 93 -0.82 -8.67 3.65
C MET A 93 -1.65 -7.46 3.23
N LEU A 94 -2.59 -6.99 4.05
CA LEU A 94 -3.37 -5.77 3.78
C LEU A 94 -2.48 -4.53 3.76
N GLY A 95 -1.48 -4.47 4.62
CA GLY A 95 -0.48 -3.39 4.62
C GLY A 95 0.59 -3.54 3.53
N ALA A 96 0.90 -4.76 3.10
CA ALA A 96 1.96 -5.05 2.16
C ALA A 96 1.60 -4.76 0.69
N GLY A 97 0.31 -4.61 0.38
CA GLY A 97 -0.14 -4.31 -0.99
C GLY A 97 0.09 -2.87 -1.43
N GLY A 98 0.44 -1.94 -0.55
CA GLY A 98 0.63 -0.54 -0.94
C GLY A 98 -0.65 0.29 -1.03
N GLY A 99 -1.82 -0.30 -0.75
CA GLY A 99 -3.12 0.36 -0.84
C GLY A 99 -3.43 1.32 0.27
N ALA A 100 -4.64 1.89 0.18
CA ALA A 100 -5.18 2.85 1.16
C ALA A 100 -5.09 2.28 2.57
N GLY A 101 -3.89 2.18 3.05
CA GLY A 101 -3.55 1.52 4.25
C GLY A 101 -2.16 0.89 4.26
N ALA A 102 -1.39 0.87 3.18
CA ALA A 102 0.02 0.56 3.24
C ALA A 102 0.74 1.72 3.92
N GLY A 103 0.79 1.67 5.23
CA GLY A 103 1.77 2.46 5.92
C GLY A 103 3.17 2.08 5.42
N THR A 104 4.10 2.99 5.56
CA THR A 104 5.54 2.78 5.34
C THR A 104 6.14 1.71 6.24
N ASP A 105 5.30 1.02 7.03
CA ASP A 105 5.71 -0.05 7.92
C ASP A 105 6.04 -1.30 7.11
N THR A 106 7.33 -1.52 6.98
CA THR A 106 7.88 -2.77 6.43
C THR A 106 7.23 -3.97 7.12
N PRO A 107 6.67 -4.95 6.37
CA PRO A 107 6.10 -6.15 6.98
C PRO A 107 7.09 -6.80 7.93
N GLU A 108 6.57 -7.38 9.03
CA GLU A 108 7.40 -8.03 10.03
C GLU A 108 8.36 -9.02 9.35
N LYS A 109 9.65 -8.96 9.69
CA LYS A 109 10.77 -9.73 9.11
C LYS A 109 11.15 -9.37 7.66
N ALA A 110 10.44 -8.50 6.95
CA ALA A 110 10.92 -8.05 5.65
C ALA A 110 12.16 -7.16 5.83
N LYS A 111 13.15 -7.36 4.97
CA LYS A 111 14.41 -6.57 4.93
C LYS A 111 14.22 -5.23 4.23
N SER A 112 13.32 -5.19 3.27
CA SER A 112 12.94 -4.00 2.51
C SER A 112 11.55 -4.18 1.91
N HIS A 113 10.90 -3.06 1.61
CA HIS A 113 9.56 -3.01 1.04
C HIS A 113 9.45 -1.85 0.06
N VAL A 114 8.66 -2.01 -0.99
CA VAL A 114 8.28 -0.95 -1.93
C VAL A 114 6.84 -1.16 -2.38
N GLY A 115 6.08 -0.08 -2.52
CA GLY A 115 4.68 -0.10 -2.94
C GLY A 115 4.44 0.72 -4.21
N ARG A 116 3.38 0.35 -4.95
CA ARG A 116 2.82 1.12 -6.07
C ARG A 116 1.30 1.03 -6.04
N VAL A 117 0.66 2.11 -6.45
CA VAL A 117 -0.79 2.19 -6.64
C VAL A 117 -1.08 2.33 -8.12
N LEU A 118 -1.93 1.47 -8.65
CA LEU A 118 -2.31 1.46 -10.05
C LEU A 118 -3.81 1.79 -10.18
N THR A 119 -4.10 2.84 -10.93
CA THR A 119 -5.47 3.23 -11.29
C THR A 119 -5.65 3.18 -12.80
N PRO A 120 -6.81 2.72 -13.32
CA PRO A 120 -7.09 2.77 -14.75
C PRO A 120 -6.93 4.20 -15.30
N ALA A 121 -6.29 4.35 -16.45
CA ALA A 121 -6.01 5.67 -17.03
C ALA A 121 -7.24 6.32 -17.68
N ASP A 122 -8.28 5.55 -17.99
CA ASP A 122 -9.48 5.98 -18.71
C ASP A 122 -10.63 6.45 -17.80
N ASP A 123 -10.38 6.55 -16.51
CA ASP A 123 -11.34 6.95 -15.46
C ASP A 123 -12.68 6.16 -15.44
N LYS A 124 -12.79 5.09 -16.27
CA LYS A 124 -13.97 4.22 -16.34
C LYS A 124 -13.89 3.03 -15.38
N GLY A 125 -12.73 2.79 -14.82
CA GLY A 125 -12.49 1.69 -13.89
C GLY A 125 -12.64 2.14 -12.45
N SER A 126 -13.48 1.44 -11.69
CA SER A 126 -13.67 1.68 -10.25
C SER A 126 -12.75 0.84 -9.37
N THR A 127 -11.84 0.05 -9.96
CA THR A 127 -10.93 -0.83 -9.25
C THR A 127 -9.53 -0.21 -9.19
N THR A 128 -9.06 0.06 -7.98
CA THR A 128 -7.66 0.40 -7.71
C THR A 128 -6.89 -0.88 -7.42
N THR A 129 -5.69 -1.00 -7.92
CA THR A 129 -4.78 -2.12 -7.61
C THR A 129 -3.53 -1.62 -6.92
N ASP A 130 -3.28 -2.16 -5.76
CA ASP A 130 -2.11 -1.90 -4.97
C ASP A 130 -1.11 -3.03 -5.16
N VAL A 131 0.15 -2.71 -5.36
CA VAL A 131 1.22 -3.69 -5.57
C VAL A 131 2.33 -3.41 -4.57
N GLY A 132 2.63 -4.40 -3.72
CA GLY A 132 3.71 -4.32 -2.77
C GLY A 132 4.75 -5.41 -3.02
N LEU A 133 6.02 -5.04 -2.97
CA LEU A 133 7.14 -5.97 -3.00
C LEU A 133 7.85 -5.95 -1.67
N SER A 134 8.09 -7.11 -1.11
CA SER A 134 8.85 -7.26 0.14
C SER A 134 9.93 -8.31 -0.01
N ALA A 135 11.16 -7.96 0.36
CA ALA A 135 12.28 -8.90 0.39
C ALA A 135 12.44 -9.50 1.79
N TYR A 136 12.61 -10.81 1.86
CA TYR A 136 12.77 -11.58 3.09
C TYR A 136 14.08 -12.39 3.08
N ALA A 137 14.36 -13.15 4.14
CA ALA A 137 15.12 -14.38 3.99
C ALA A 137 14.21 -15.43 3.33
N GLU A 138 14.75 -16.33 2.54
CA GLU A 138 13.95 -17.32 1.79
C GLU A 138 13.04 -18.13 2.71
N THR A 139 13.57 -18.64 3.82
CA THR A 139 12.81 -19.37 4.84
C THR A 139 11.70 -18.54 5.50
N ASP A 140 11.89 -17.22 5.65
CA ASP A 140 10.85 -16.33 6.20
C ASP A 140 9.75 -16.07 5.16
N ALA A 141 10.08 -15.99 3.87
CA ALA A 141 9.09 -15.88 2.79
C ALA A 141 8.23 -17.16 2.70
N GLU A 142 8.85 -18.33 2.75
CA GLU A 142 8.13 -19.63 2.80
C GLU A 142 7.22 -19.73 4.03
N GLN A 143 7.72 -19.34 5.19
CA GLN A 143 6.93 -19.35 6.44
C GLN A 143 5.75 -18.39 6.35
N ALA A 144 5.93 -17.18 5.79
CA ALA A 144 4.85 -16.22 5.61
C ALA A 144 3.73 -16.79 4.73
N MET A 145 4.07 -17.50 3.65
CA MET A 145 3.09 -18.16 2.79
C MET A 145 2.38 -19.32 3.49
N ALA A 146 3.09 -20.10 4.28
CA ALA A 146 2.52 -21.19 5.07
C ALA A 146 1.54 -20.68 6.15
N ASP A 147 1.93 -19.60 6.82
CA ASP A 147 1.10 -18.95 7.86
C ASP A 147 -0.15 -18.33 7.25
N LEU A 148 -0.02 -17.69 6.08
CA LEU A 148 -1.16 -17.13 5.33
C LEU A 148 -2.18 -18.20 4.95
N ARG A 149 -1.73 -19.36 4.44
CA ARG A 149 -2.59 -20.48 4.12
C ARG A 149 -3.27 -21.05 5.36
N THR A 150 -2.57 -21.09 6.48
CA THR A 150 -3.12 -21.55 7.75
C THR A 150 -4.20 -20.61 8.27
N ALA A 151 -3.96 -19.31 8.22
CA ALA A 151 -4.94 -18.29 8.58
C ALA A 151 -6.21 -18.36 7.72
N LEU A 152 -6.06 -18.58 6.40
CA LEU A 152 -7.19 -18.71 5.46
C LEU A 152 -8.05 -19.95 5.73
N ARG A 153 -7.47 -21.05 6.23
CA ARG A 153 -8.22 -22.25 6.61
C ARG A 153 -8.93 -22.11 7.95
N SER A 154 -8.52 -21.14 8.77
CA SER A 154 -9.10 -20.92 10.09
C SER A 154 -10.48 -20.26 10.00
N LYS A 155 -11.53 -20.96 10.43
CA LYS A 155 -12.88 -20.38 10.54
C LYS A 155 -12.92 -19.14 11.44
N LYS A 156 -11.98 -19.02 12.38
CA LYS A 156 -11.89 -17.87 13.28
C LYS A 156 -11.45 -16.60 12.55
N CYS A 157 -10.77 -16.71 11.40
CA CYS A 157 -10.35 -15.60 10.58
C CYS A 157 -11.34 -15.22 9.48
N ALA A 158 -12.53 -15.85 9.41
CA ALA A 158 -13.61 -15.41 8.52
C ALA A 158 -14.04 -13.96 8.77
N ALA A 159 -13.77 -13.45 9.99
CA ALA A 159 -13.86 -12.04 10.36
C ALA A 159 -12.84 -11.74 11.46
N PHE A 160 -12.15 -10.58 11.35
CA PHE A 160 -11.18 -10.12 12.34
C PHE A 160 -11.16 -8.59 12.40
N ARG A 161 -10.43 -8.02 13.35
CA ARG A 161 -10.18 -6.56 13.46
C ARG A 161 -8.70 -6.27 13.44
N VAL A 162 -8.35 -5.12 12.87
CA VAL A 162 -7.04 -4.49 13.04
C VAL A 162 -7.30 -3.07 13.53
N GLY A 163 -6.86 -2.75 14.73
CA GLY A 163 -7.29 -1.52 15.39
C GLY A 163 -8.83 -1.45 15.48
N GLU A 164 -9.40 -0.36 15.02
CA GLU A 164 -10.86 -0.16 14.99
C GLU A 164 -11.51 -0.77 13.73
N GLN A 165 -10.73 -1.03 12.68
CA GLN A 165 -11.25 -1.54 11.41
C GLN A 165 -11.63 -3.02 11.53
N ARG A 166 -12.87 -3.34 11.14
CA ARG A 166 -13.39 -4.71 11.09
C ARG A 166 -13.40 -5.23 9.65
N TYR A 167 -12.72 -6.33 9.42
CA TYR A 167 -12.72 -7.09 8.17
C TYR A 167 -13.66 -8.28 8.25
N LEU A 168 -14.39 -8.56 7.16
CA LEU A 168 -15.47 -9.53 7.08
C LEU A 168 -15.35 -10.34 5.79
N GLY A 169 -15.94 -11.52 5.78
CA GLY A 169 -16.13 -12.32 4.57
C GLY A 169 -14.84 -12.86 3.98
N VAL A 170 -13.81 -13.07 4.82
CA VAL A 170 -12.54 -13.66 4.35
C VAL A 170 -12.82 -15.03 3.74
N ARG A 171 -12.43 -15.19 2.48
CA ARG A 171 -12.59 -16.45 1.73
C ARG A 171 -11.44 -16.62 0.74
N SER A 172 -10.92 -17.84 0.64
CA SER A 172 -9.96 -18.19 -0.41
C SER A 172 -10.58 -18.05 -1.80
N LEU A 173 -9.76 -17.61 -2.73
CA LEU A 173 -10.03 -17.57 -4.17
C LEU A 173 -9.05 -18.52 -4.88
N SER A 174 -9.31 -18.79 -6.16
CA SER A 174 -8.34 -19.46 -7.02
C SER A 174 -7.15 -18.55 -7.21
N ALA A 175 -5.96 -19.03 -6.84
CA ALA A 175 -4.71 -18.31 -7.06
C ALA A 175 -4.18 -18.56 -8.49
N PRO A 176 -3.44 -17.62 -9.09
CA PRO A 176 -2.76 -17.85 -10.35
C PRO A 176 -1.65 -18.90 -10.18
N ASP A 177 -1.35 -19.62 -11.25
CA ASP A 177 -0.19 -20.52 -11.32
C ASP A 177 1.05 -19.69 -11.72
N LYS A 178 1.59 -18.94 -10.77
CA LYS A 178 2.68 -17.99 -10.96
C LYS A 178 3.63 -18.00 -9.77
N GLY A 179 4.90 -17.70 -10.05
CA GLY A 179 5.98 -17.77 -9.05
C GLY A 179 6.23 -19.20 -8.56
N ASP A 180 6.86 -19.33 -7.40
CA ASP A 180 7.06 -20.63 -6.75
C ASP A 180 5.79 -21.11 -6.06
N GLU A 181 4.98 -20.16 -5.57
CA GLU A 181 3.69 -20.42 -4.94
C GLU A 181 2.84 -19.15 -4.89
N ALA A 182 1.53 -19.32 -4.96
CA ALA A 182 0.58 -18.23 -4.86
C ALA A 182 -0.60 -18.56 -3.93
N VAL A 183 -1.19 -17.51 -3.36
CA VAL A 183 -2.41 -17.58 -2.54
C VAL A 183 -3.29 -16.40 -2.90
N SER A 184 -4.59 -16.63 -3.10
CA SER A 184 -5.56 -15.56 -3.32
C SER A 184 -6.73 -15.67 -2.36
N TYR A 185 -7.25 -14.53 -1.91
CA TYR A 185 -8.41 -14.44 -1.05
C TYR A 185 -9.14 -13.13 -1.23
N LYS A 186 -10.37 -13.06 -0.74
CA LYS A 186 -11.15 -11.83 -0.67
C LYS A 186 -11.60 -11.53 0.73
N LEU A 187 -11.89 -10.26 0.98
CA LEU A 187 -12.49 -9.74 2.21
C LEU A 187 -13.19 -8.41 1.93
N ALA A 188 -13.86 -7.88 2.94
CA ALA A 188 -14.47 -6.56 2.87
C ALA A 188 -14.41 -5.86 4.22
N HIS A 189 -14.49 -4.53 4.21
CA HIS A 189 -14.67 -3.72 5.41
C HIS A 189 -15.65 -2.57 5.17
N ARG A 190 -16.24 -2.05 6.24
CA ARG A 190 -17.12 -0.89 6.17
C ARG A 190 -16.39 0.39 6.54
N ARG A 191 -16.71 1.45 5.82
CA ARG A 191 -16.28 2.82 6.12
C ARG A 191 -17.51 3.74 6.02
N GLY A 192 -18.17 3.94 7.15
CA GLY A 192 -19.48 4.59 7.17
C GLY A 192 -20.53 3.74 6.44
N GLU A 193 -21.21 4.33 5.47
CA GLU A 193 -22.25 3.69 4.65
C GLU A 193 -21.64 2.86 3.49
N TYR A 194 -20.38 3.09 3.18
CA TYR A 194 -19.68 2.43 2.10
C TYR A 194 -19.10 1.08 2.52
N VAL A 195 -18.96 0.19 1.56
CA VAL A 195 -18.27 -1.09 1.74
C VAL A 195 -17.11 -1.16 0.76
N THR A 196 -15.88 -1.15 1.28
CA THR A 196 -14.70 -1.49 0.49
C THR A 196 -14.59 -2.99 0.40
N ARG A 197 -14.45 -3.50 -0.81
CA ARG A 197 -14.15 -4.91 -1.08
C ARG A 197 -12.75 -5.01 -1.61
N GLU A 198 -12.11 -6.09 -1.24
CA GLU A 198 -10.73 -6.35 -1.61
C GLU A 198 -10.55 -7.79 -2.06
N SER A 199 -9.76 -7.98 -3.10
CA SER A 199 -9.22 -9.27 -3.50
C SER A 199 -7.71 -9.18 -3.46
N VAL A 200 -7.09 -10.02 -2.67
CA VAL A 200 -5.64 -10.02 -2.43
C VAL A 200 -5.04 -11.27 -3.06
N THR A 201 -4.00 -11.09 -3.85
CA THR A 201 -3.17 -12.16 -4.38
C THR A 201 -1.74 -11.98 -3.90
N VAL A 202 -1.18 -13.00 -3.31
CA VAL A 202 0.21 -13.02 -2.83
C VAL A 202 0.97 -14.07 -3.63
N VAL A 203 2.06 -13.68 -4.25
CA VAL A 203 2.94 -14.56 -5.03
C VAL A 203 4.34 -14.51 -4.44
N ARG A 204 4.93 -15.68 -4.18
CA ARG A 204 6.35 -15.81 -3.80
C ARG A 204 7.19 -16.12 -5.03
N SER A 205 8.30 -15.39 -5.17
CA SER A 205 9.37 -15.64 -6.12
C SER A 205 10.69 -15.62 -5.36
N GLY A 206 11.26 -16.79 -5.07
CA GLY A 206 12.41 -16.94 -4.20
C GLY A 206 12.19 -16.34 -2.81
N SER A 207 12.98 -15.32 -2.49
CA SER A 207 12.92 -14.57 -1.24
C SER A 207 12.03 -13.32 -1.31
N THR A 208 11.34 -13.08 -2.42
CA THR A 208 10.46 -11.93 -2.61
C THR A 208 8.98 -12.33 -2.53
N LEU A 209 8.21 -11.59 -1.77
CA LEU A 209 6.74 -11.64 -1.82
C LEU A 209 6.24 -10.44 -2.62
N ALA A 210 5.44 -10.72 -3.66
CA ALA A 210 4.65 -9.74 -4.39
C ALA A 210 3.19 -9.85 -3.94
N VAL A 211 2.64 -8.75 -3.41
CA VAL A 211 1.26 -8.67 -2.92
C VAL A 211 0.49 -7.75 -3.86
N PHE A 212 -0.62 -8.24 -4.39
CA PHE A 212 -1.51 -7.49 -5.27
C PHE A 212 -2.87 -7.39 -4.58
N GLY A 213 -3.29 -6.17 -4.25
CA GLY A 213 -4.58 -5.87 -3.63
C GLY A 213 -5.47 -5.11 -4.63
N ALA A 214 -6.48 -5.74 -5.18
CA ALA A 214 -7.50 -5.03 -5.94
C ALA A 214 -8.63 -4.62 -5.02
N SER A 215 -9.05 -3.36 -5.08
CA SER A 215 -10.11 -2.84 -4.24
C SER A 215 -11.15 -2.06 -5.06
N ASN A 216 -12.40 -2.10 -4.63
CA ASN A 216 -13.48 -1.25 -5.11
C ASN A 216 -14.37 -0.78 -3.96
N LEU A 217 -15.04 0.34 -4.18
CA LEU A 217 -15.97 0.92 -3.22
C LEU A 217 -17.41 0.65 -3.68
N TYR A 218 -18.17 -0.10 -2.89
CA TYR A 218 -19.61 -0.22 -3.04
C TYR A 218 -20.29 0.97 -2.36
N ASP A 219 -20.95 1.78 -3.17
CA ASP A 219 -21.81 2.90 -2.76
C ASP A 219 -23.26 2.57 -3.12
N PRO A 220 -24.15 2.26 -2.15
CA PRO A 220 -25.54 1.96 -2.43
C PRO A 220 -26.29 3.09 -3.14
N GLU A 221 -26.01 4.35 -2.78
CA GLU A 221 -26.61 5.52 -3.40
C GLU A 221 -26.09 5.75 -4.81
N GLY A 222 -24.77 5.51 -5.03
CA GLY A 222 -24.16 5.55 -6.35
C GLY A 222 -24.79 4.57 -7.31
N VAL A 223 -24.98 3.32 -6.87
CA VAL A 223 -25.69 2.28 -7.68
C VAL A 223 -27.12 2.72 -8.00
N GLN A 224 -27.80 3.37 -7.08
CA GLN A 224 -29.15 3.87 -7.35
C GLN A 224 -29.13 5.02 -8.37
N ARG A 225 -28.21 5.98 -8.23
CA ARG A 225 -28.02 7.07 -9.19
C ARG A 225 -27.72 6.55 -10.60
N ASP A 226 -26.87 5.54 -10.72
CA ASP A 226 -26.54 4.92 -12.02
C ASP A 226 -27.78 4.29 -12.67
N ARG A 227 -28.58 3.56 -11.89
CA ARG A 227 -29.85 2.97 -12.38
C ARG A 227 -30.86 4.01 -12.83
N ASP A 228 -30.92 5.14 -12.16
CA ASP A 228 -31.84 6.22 -12.52
C ASP A 228 -31.34 6.94 -13.78
N ALA A 229 -30.02 7.17 -13.92
CA ALA A 229 -29.41 7.68 -15.15
C ALA A 229 -29.69 6.76 -16.36
N GLU A 230 -29.51 5.43 -16.19
CA GLU A 230 -29.81 4.45 -17.24
C GLU A 230 -31.29 4.46 -17.68
N LYS A 231 -32.25 4.65 -16.75
CA LYS A 231 -33.67 4.79 -17.08
C LYS A 231 -33.95 6.04 -17.93
N ASP A 232 -33.18 7.10 -17.70
CA ASP A 232 -33.27 8.37 -18.43
C ASP A 232 -32.44 8.35 -19.74
N GLY A 233 -31.86 7.19 -20.11
CA GLY A 233 -31.09 7.00 -21.35
C GLY A 233 -29.69 7.61 -21.29
N MET A 234 -29.16 7.84 -20.09
CA MET A 234 -27.80 8.32 -19.85
C MET A 234 -26.90 7.17 -19.39
N ASP A 235 -25.61 7.27 -19.65
CA ASP A 235 -24.63 6.34 -19.10
C ASP A 235 -24.47 6.59 -17.59
N GLY A 236 -24.49 5.50 -16.80
CA GLY A 236 -24.14 5.56 -15.37
C GLY A 236 -22.64 5.78 -15.16
N SER A 237 -22.24 6.14 -13.94
CA SER A 237 -20.83 6.33 -13.55
C SER A 237 -20.06 5.03 -13.38
N GLY A 238 -20.73 3.86 -13.53
CA GLY A 238 -20.12 2.55 -13.38
C GLY A 238 -19.81 2.18 -11.93
N THR A 239 -20.65 2.63 -10.99
CA THR A 239 -20.52 2.30 -9.56
C THR A 239 -20.60 0.78 -9.35
N PRO A 240 -19.62 0.15 -8.67
CA PRO A 240 -19.62 -1.29 -8.42
C PRO A 240 -20.87 -1.75 -7.68
N THR A 241 -21.52 -2.80 -8.18
CA THR A 241 -22.68 -3.40 -7.51
C THR A 241 -22.29 -4.31 -6.35
N ALA A 242 -23.28 -4.70 -5.53
CA ALA A 242 -23.05 -5.48 -4.32
C ALA A 242 -22.44 -6.88 -4.55
N ASP A 243 -22.51 -7.42 -5.74
CA ASP A 243 -22.01 -8.73 -6.15
C ASP A 243 -20.71 -8.68 -6.96
N GLN A 244 -20.23 -7.48 -7.32
CA GLN A 244 -18.97 -7.31 -8.04
C GLN A 244 -17.77 -7.32 -7.10
N ASP A 245 -17.06 -8.45 -7.04
CA ASP A 245 -15.77 -8.50 -6.37
C ASP A 245 -14.69 -7.87 -7.28
N PRO A 246 -13.79 -7.03 -6.73
CA PRO A 246 -12.67 -6.52 -7.51
C PRO A 246 -11.74 -7.67 -7.92
N LYS A 247 -11.06 -7.52 -9.04
CA LYS A 247 -10.10 -8.51 -9.55
C LYS A 247 -8.79 -7.83 -9.88
N VAL A 248 -7.69 -8.44 -9.47
CA VAL A 248 -6.37 -8.04 -9.95
C VAL A 248 -6.29 -8.36 -11.44
N ASP A 249 -5.92 -7.36 -12.26
CA ASP A 249 -5.68 -7.59 -13.68
C ASP A 249 -4.46 -8.51 -13.85
N PRO A 250 -4.57 -9.65 -14.55
CA PRO A 250 -3.44 -10.55 -14.78
C PRO A 250 -2.23 -9.88 -15.42
N ARG A 251 -2.43 -8.83 -16.23
CA ARG A 251 -1.33 -8.06 -16.84
C ARG A 251 -0.46 -7.36 -15.82
N ILE A 252 -1.04 -6.91 -14.70
CA ILE A 252 -0.30 -6.29 -13.59
C ILE A 252 0.56 -7.35 -12.90
N VAL A 253 -0.02 -8.53 -12.65
CA VAL A 253 0.69 -9.66 -12.02
C VAL A 253 1.87 -10.09 -12.91
N ASP A 254 1.63 -10.30 -14.19
CA ASP A 254 2.64 -10.73 -15.16
C ASP A 254 3.77 -9.70 -15.25
N ALA A 255 3.45 -8.43 -15.48
CA ALA A 255 4.43 -7.36 -15.59
C ALA A 255 5.30 -7.21 -14.32
N GLN A 256 4.72 -7.44 -13.14
CA GLN A 256 5.49 -7.36 -11.89
C GLN A 256 6.38 -8.58 -11.70
N LEU A 257 5.90 -9.76 -12.01
CA LEU A 257 6.69 -10.99 -11.83
C LEU A 257 7.82 -11.12 -12.84
N ASP A 258 7.72 -10.51 -14.01
CA ASP A 258 8.81 -10.44 -15.00
C ASP A 258 10.01 -9.60 -14.52
N LYS A 259 9.84 -8.82 -13.43
CA LYS A 259 10.88 -7.93 -12.87
C LYS A 259 11.52 -8.45 -11.57
N VAL A 260 11.06 -9.55 -10.97
CA VAL A 260 11.53 -10.08 -9.67
C VAL A 260 12.18 -11.45 -9.79
#